data_17c75e9c41e83ef0d9cc4422853edd6b
#
_entry.id   17c75e9c41e83ef0d9cc4422853edd6b
#
_cell.length_a   1.000
_cell.length_b   1.000
_cell.length_c   1.000
_cell.angle_alpha   90.00
_cell.angle_beta   90.00
_cell.angle_gamma   90.00
#
_symmetry.space_group_name_H-M   'P 1'
#
loop_
_entity.id
_entity.type
_entity.pdbx_description
1 polymer ?
#
loop_
_entity_poly.entity_id
_entity_poly.type
_entity_poly.pdbx_seq_one_letter_code
_entity_poly.pdbx_strand_id
1 'polypeptide(L)'
;FRFLALPPGVYSIDFELTGFNAVKRQDVRVIINQTLTVDMQMQVATLQETVTVTGASPIVDTSTNAMGTNFTKELLTEIPNARDVWAAMSQAPGIQMTSFDVGGSNTGTQSGYRSYGVDDQNQTRVEGIDTTESTNANAGSFALGSFEEFEVGGAGAHASAFAGGAVLSISVKSGGDSFHGNWYSDFVGESQLSDNVPDYLKTANTPNEDGLFSRAGLCFDRSGETICRGNAVKKQYDLNGDIGGPIVKQKAWFFASWRLNDKYDYITGMGDTTQRSKLGNKYTFKGTFQVGKNNQIIAFLNKREKLQDKRGISLTTPLSAAYYQSSRNYPWKVESTHVLGSRAFLDILYGNWYNFFPLRPVRDYGLYDGPWTPPRQDTASGNWSDTGGNNGYQDQKRYKPQVYATLSYFKDGWKGSHDMRVGFDWKRDRRLFARDQPFDIWYRDNNGALSQVDIYNSPVFPTNDVVYTAGWINDTWKLTNRLTLNLGVRFEDYKDQWPDQEVTPNGQPALAGWNDPRWVQFISPKSVSATTVAHTDTFSPKIGFAYDLTGDNRTVIKGFIGQSRWNSADTLADGENPVGLGQLRYAFVSCPAGQRSGRKFRT
;
A
#
# COMPACT_ATOMS: atom_id res chain seq x y z
N PHE A 1 -35.99 -9.47 9.34
CA PHE A 1 -35.54 -8.25 8.64
C PHE A 1 -34.06 -8.34 8.34
N ARG A 2 -33.63 -7.72 7.24
CA ARG A 2 -32.20 -7.60 6.89
C ARG A 2 -31.94 -6.19 6.42
N PHE A 3 -30.88 -5.59 6.95
CA PHE A 3 -30.34 -4.32 6.48
C PHE A 3 -29.11 -4.67 5.63
N LEU A 4 -29.14 -4.27 4.36
CA LEU A 4 -28.14 -4.65 3.38
C LEU A 4 -27.18 -3.47 3.15
N ALA A 5 -25.90 -3.78 2.97
CA ALA A 5 -24.85 -2.82 2.59
C ALA A 5 -24.77 -1.57 3.52
N LEU A 6 -24.89 -1.79 4.83
CA LEU A 6 -24.64 -0.71 5.79
C LEU A 6 -23.15 -0.36 5.81
N PRO A 7 -22.78 0.93 5.71
CA PRO A 7 -21.41 1.36 5.96
C PRO A 7 -20.95 0.97 7.36
N PRO A 8 -19.64 0.79 7.59
CA PRO A 8 -19.11 0.66 8.95
C PRO A 8 -19.53 1.83 9.83
N GLY A 9 -19.91 1.52 11.09
CA GLY A 9 -20.38 2.54 12.02
C GLY A 9 -21.18 1.96 13.18
N VAL A 10 -21.71 2.84 14.03
CA VAL A 10 -22.55 2.48 15.17
C VAL A 10 -23.98 2.85 14.87
N TYR A 11 -24.89 1.90 15.05
CA TYR A 11 -26.31 2.02 14.71
C TYR A 11 -27.19 1.77 15.92
N SER A 12 -28.42 2.27 15.84
CA SER A 12 -29.51 1.88 16.73
C SER A 12 -30.59 1.15 15.93
N ILE A 13 -31.12 0.07 16.48
CA ILE A 13 -32.18 -0.72 15.86
C ILE A 13 -33.44 -0.61 16.75
N ASP A 14 -34.51 -0.14 16.17
CA ASP A 14 -35.82 -0.07 16.81
C ASP A 14 -36.68 -1.24 16.29
N PHE A 15 -37.19 -2.06 17.22
CA PHE A 15 -38.06 -3.21 16.96
C PHE A 15 -39.47 -2.85 17.40
N GLU A 16 -40.39 -2.82 16.44
CA GLU A 16 -41.81 -2.51 16.68
C GLU A 16 -42.69 -3.61 16.07
N LEU A 17 -43.61 -4.15 16.86
CA LEU A 17 -44.59 -5.13 16.45
C LEU A 17 -45.90 -4.89 17.20
N THR A 18 -47.00 -4.84 16.49
CA THR A 18 -48.31 -4.63 17.10
C THR A 18 -48.61 -5.71 18.15
N GLY A 19 -48.95 -5.29 19.37
CA GLY A 19 -49.22 -6.19 20.51
C GLY A 19 -47.99 -6.56 21.34
N PHE A 20 -46.81 -6.01 21.02
CA PHE A 20 -45.59 -6.18 21.79
C PHE A 20 -45.01 -4.82 22.23
N ASN A 21 -44.25 -4.83 23.33
CA ASN A 21 -43.51 -3.64 23.75
C ASN A 21 -42.44 -3.31 22.72
N ALA A 22 -42.30 -2.04 22.35
CA ALA A 22 -41.25 -1.57 21.47
C ALA A 22 -39.89 -1.75 22.17
N VAL A 23 -38.89 -2.27 21.45
CA VAL A 23 -37.54 -2.51 21.98
C VAL A 23 -36.55 -1.73 21.12
N LYS A 24 -35.72 -0.92 21.76
CA LYS A 24 -34.63 -0.17 21.12
C LYS A 24 -33.30 -0.77 21.55
N ARG A 25 -32.50 -1.25 20.60
CA ARG A 25 -31.13 -1.68 20.82
C ARG A 25 -30.17 -0.62 20.30
N GLN A 26 -29.40 -0.07 21.21
CA GLN A 26 -28.36 0.93 20.91
C GLN A 26 -26.98 0.27 20.78
N ASP A 27 -26.03 1.03 20.26
CA ASP A 27 -24.60 0.67 20.16
C ASP A 27 -24.32 -0.62 19.35
N VAL A 28 -25.15 -0.84 18.31
CA VAL A 28 -24.92 -1.94 17.35
C VAL A 28 -23.82 -1.55 16.39
N ARG A 29 -22.61 -2.07 16.61
CA ARG A 29 -21.46 -1.77 15.77
C ARG A 29 -21.41 -2.69 14.55
N VAL A 30 -21.39 -2.11 13.37
CA VAL A 30 -21.14 -2.79 12.10
C VAL A 30 -19.71 -2.46 11.67
N ILE A 31 -18.89 -3.48 11.42
CA ILE A 31 -17.51 -3.34 10.94
C ILE A 31 -17.37 -3.86 9.51
N ILE A 32 -16.27 -3.49 8.86
CA ILE A 32 -15.98 -3.87 7.48
C ILE A 32 -15.98 -5.41 7.32
N ASN A 33 -16.50 -5.90 6.21
CA ASN A 33 -16.56 -7.33 5.85
C ASN A 33 -17.35 -8.23 6.83
N GLN A 34 -18.13 -7.68 7.77
CA GLN A 34 -18.88 -8.46 8.74
C GLN A 34 -20.38 -8.51 8.42
N THR A 35 -20.99 -9.68 8.64
CA THR A 35 -22.45 -9.82 8.75
C THR A 35 -22.81 -10.01 10.22
N LEU A 36 -23.58 -9.08 10.78
CA LEU A 36 -23.99 -9.11 12.19
C LEU A 36 -25.42 -9.62 12.30
N THR A 37 -25.64 -10.65 13.12
CA THR A 37 -26.98 -11.11 13.49
C THR A 37 -27.34 -10.55 14.86
N VAL A 38 -28.50 -9.88 14.93
CA VAL A 38 -29.03 -9.30 16.16
C VAL A 38 -30.35 -10.00 16.48
N ASP A 39 -30.29 -10.95 17.43
CA ASP A 39 -31.49 -11.62 17.91
C ASP A 39 -32.12 -10.80 19.03
N MET A 40 -33.46 -10.64 19.00
CA MET A 40 -34.21 -9.89 20.00
C MET A 40 -35.49 -10.60 20.38
N GLN A 41 -35.72 -10.72 21.68
CA GLN A 41 -36.96 -11.27 22.22
C GLN A 41 -37.87 -10.11 22.68
N MET A 42 -39.04 -9.99 22.07
CA MET A 42 -40.03 -8.97 22.42
C MET A 42 -41.05 -9.52 23.41
N GLN A 43 -41.43 -8.75 24.40
CA GLN A 43 -42.48 -9.11 25.38
C GLN A 43 -43.85 -8.60 24.93
N VAL A 44 -44.90 -9.37 25.22
CA VAL A 44 -46.27 -8.96 24.92
C VAL A 44 -46.61 -7.69 25.71
N ALA A 45 -47.15 -6.69 25.03
CA ALA A 45 -47.50 -5.41 25.65
C ALA A 45 -48.66 -5.58 26.64
N THR A 46 -48.38 -5.33 27.92
CA THR A 46 -49.43 -5.18 28.96
C THR A 46 -49.69 -3.70 29.25
N LEU A 47 -48.73 -2.84 29.00
CA LEU A 47 -48.76 -1.35 28.99
C LEU A 47 -47.75 -0.87 27.93
N GLN A 48 -48.01 0.29 27.35
CA GLN A 48 -47.19 0.84 26.27
C GLN A 48 -45.89 1.42 26.85
N GLU A 49 -44.91 0.56 27.14
CA GLU A 49 -43.57 0.96 27.59
C GLU A 49 -42.54 0.58 26.54
N THR A 50 -41.62 1.51 26.28
CA THR A 50 -40.44 1.23 25.42
C THR A 50 -39.30 0.70 26.30
N VAL A 51 -38.84 -0.49 26.04
CA VAL A 51 -37.67 -1.07 26.73
C VAL A 51 -36.40 -0.75 25.94
N THR A 52 -35.53 0.05 26.53
CA THR A 52 -34.20 0.29 25.95
C THR A 52 -33.23 -0.79 26.45
N VAL A 53 -32.69 -1.58 25.51
CA VAL A 53 -31.66 -2.57 25.81
C VAL A 53 -30.31 -2.02 25.39
N THR A 54 -29.48 -1.67 26.37
CA THR A 54 -28.06 -1.38 26.18
C THR A 54 -27.27 -2.68 26.44
N GLY A 55 -26.94 -3.37 25.38
CA GLY A 55 -26.15 -4.59 25.46
C GLY A 55 -25.01 -4.52 24.46
N ALA A 56 -23.78 -4.73 24.93
CA ALA A 56 -22.63 -4.87 24.02
C ALA A 56 -22.92 -5.97 22.98
N SER A 57 -22.58 -5.71 21.72
CA SER A 57 -22.56 -6.75 20.69
C SER A 57 -21.69 -7.92 21.15
N PRO A 58 -21.97 -9.17 20.75
CA PRO A 58 -21.12 -10.30 21.08
C PRO A 58 -19.66 -9.97 20.76
N ILE A 59 -18.76 -10.16 21.70
CA ILE A 59 -17.35 -9.83 21.55
C ILE A 59 -16.67 -10.77 20.55
N VAL A 60 -17.21 -11.99 20.38
CA VAL A 60 -16.64 -13.02 19.52
C VAL A 60 -17.53 -13.23 18.31
N ASP A 61 -16.96 -13.05 17.11
CA ASP A 61 -17.63 -13.37 15.85
C ASP A 61 -17.78 -14.90 15.68
N THR A 62 -19.02 -15.38 15.58
CA THR A 62 -19.38 -16.78 15.34
C THR A 62 -19.75 -17.07 13.89
N SER A 63 -19.75 -16.05 13.02
CA SER A 63 -20.21 -16.16 11.64
C SER A 63 -19.08 -16.40 10.65
N THR A 64 -17.85 -15.98 10.96
CA THR A 64 -16.71 -16.15 10.06
C THR A 64 -15.57 -16.92 10.72
N ASN A 65 -14.81 -17.64 9.92
CA ASN A 65 -13.54 -18.26 10.30
C ASN A 65 -12.34 -17.34 10.05
N ALA A 66 -12.57 -16.15 9.50
CA ALA A 66 -11.51 -15.19 9.23
C ALA A 66 -10.84 -14.74 10.52
N MET A 67 -9.51 -14.70 10.49
CA MET A 67 -8.69 -14.10 11.52
C MET A 67 -8.23 -12.73 11.02
N GLY A 68 -8.61 -11.71 11.75
CA GLY A 68 -8.25 -10.33 11.40
C GLY A 68 -8.31 -9.45 12.63
N THR A 69 -7.70 -8.28 12.53
CA THR A 69 -7.77 -7.24 13.55
C THR A 69 -8.41 -6.01 12.93
N ASN A 70 -9.49 -5.56 13.55
CA ASN A 70 -10.16 -4.33 13.14
C ASN A 70 -9.70 -3.18 14.05
N PHE A 71 -9.22 -2.11 13.44
CA PHE A 71 -8.82 -0.88 14.10
C PHE A 71 -9.88 0.17 13.83
N THR A 72 -10.79 0.32 14.79
CA THR A 72 -11.85 1.33 14.73
C THR A 72 -11.30 2.73 14.98
N LYS A 73 -12.06 3.75 14.62
CA LYS A 73 -11.72 5.15 14.85
C LYS A 73 -11.37 5.45 16.31
N GLU A 74 -12.14 4.87 17.26
CA GLU A 74 -11.90 5.04 18.70
C GLU A 74 -10.54 4.44 19.07
N LEU A 75 -10.29 3.20 18.67
CA LEU A 75 -9.03 2.52 18.94
C LEU A 75 -7.83 3.27 18.35
N LEU A 76 -7.96 3.78 17.11
CA LEU A 76 -6.92 4.57 16.44
C LEU A 76 -6.64 5.92 17.14
N THR A 77 -7.58 6.42 17.90
CA THR A 77 -7.42 7.65 18.68
C THR A 77 -6.73 7.38 20.04
N GLU A 78 -6.98 6.22 20.62
CA GLU A 78 -6.52 5.86 21.97
C GLU A 78 -5.13 5.20 21.99
N ILE A 79 -4.79 4.40 20.97
CA ILE A 79 -3.47 3.75 20.92
C ILE A 79 -2.38 4.71 20.43
N PRO A 80 -1.18 4.69 21.05
CA PRO A 80 -0.02 5.42 20.53
C PRO A 80 0.42 4.85 19.19
N ASN A 81 0.23 5.58 18.10
CA ASN A 81 0.49 5.09 16.74
C ASN A 81 1.19 6.10 15.84
N ALA A 82 1.73 7.19 16.38
CA ALA A 82 2.35 8.29 15.64
C ALA A 82 1.52 8.76 14.42
N ARG A 83 0.19 8.50 14.42
CA ARG A 83 -0.77 8.75 13.33
C ARG A 83 -0.36 8.14 12.00
N ASP A 84 0.28 6.98 12.07
CA ASP A 84 0.69 6.19 10.91
C ASP A 84 0.02 4.80 10.93
N VAL A 85 -0.51 4.39 9.77
CA VAL A 85 -1.19 3.09 9.63
C VAL A 85 -0.26 1.92 9.90
N TRP A 86 1.03 2.06 9.56
CA TRP A 86 2.02 0.99 9.75
C TRP A 86 2.31 0.74 11.23
N ALA A 87 2.41 1.81 12.01
CA ALA A 87 2.58 1.71 13.46
C ALA A 87 1.37 1.04 14.13
N ALA A 88 0.15 1.36 13.68
CA ALA A 88 -1.05 0.69 14.16
C ALA A 88 -1.10 -0.78 13.73
N MET A 89 -0.76 -1.11 12.47
CA MET A 89 -0.71 -2.49 11.96
C MET A 89 0.27 -3.38 12.73
N SER A 90 1.36 -2.84 13.26
CA SER A 90 2.33 -3.61 14.06
C SER A 90 1.71 -4.24 15.31
N GLN A 91 0.54 -3.77 15.75
CA GLN A 91 -0.22 -4.31 16.87
C GLN A 91 -1.10 -5.51 16.46
N ALA A 92 -1.27 -5.78 15.16
CA ALA A 92 -2.09 -6.90 14.69
C ALA A 92 -1.33 -8.23 14.82
N PRO A 93 -1.96 -9.29 15.37
CA PRO A 93 -1.35 -10.61 15.46
C PRO A 93 -0.92 -11.13 14.08
N GLY A 94 0.27 -11.74 14.01
CA GLY A 94 0.82 -12.30 12.79
C GLY A 94 1.44 -11.28 11.82
N ILE A 95 1.43 -10.00 12.15
CA ILE A 95 2.09 -8.94 11.38
C ILE A 95 3.45 -8.60 11.99
N GLN A 96 4.48 -8.65 11.15
CA GLN A 96 5.84 -8.28 11.51
C GLN A 96 6.32 -7.17 10.57
N MET A 97 6.55 -5.99 11.09
CA MET A 97 7.09 -4.88 10.29
C MET A 97 8.58 -5.12 9.99
N THR A 98 9.01 -4.75 8.79
CA THR A 98 10.43 -4.83 8.39
C THR A 98 11.28 -3.70 8.96
N SER A 99 10.64 -2.65 9.47
CA SER A 99 11.29 -1.55 10.18
C SER A 99 10.43 -1.10 11.35
N PHE A 100 11.07 -0.74 12.46
CA PHE A 100 10.36 -0.19 13.62
C PHE A 100 10.09 1.29 13.43
N ASP A 101 8.88 1.72 13.79
CA ASP A 101 8.58 3.13 13.90
C ASP A 101 9.04 3.67 15.26
N VAL A 102 9.84 4.71 15.25
CA VAL A 102 10.29 5.40 16.45
C VAL A 102 9.85 6.85 16.35
N GLY A 103 8.85 7.22 17.14
CA GLY A 103 8.36 8.60 17.20
C GLY A 103 7.88 9.16 15.86
N GLY A 104 7.29 8.35 15.00
CA GLY A 104 6.86 8.78 13.67
C GLY A 104 7.95 8.70 12.59
N SER A 105 9.08 8.02 12.85
CA SER A 105 10.20 7.91 11.90
C SER A 105 9.77 7.29 10.55
N ASN A 106 8.79 6.38 10.57
CA ASN A 106 8.25 5.76 9.35
C ASN A 106 7.09 6.52 8.72
N THR A 107 6.66 7.63 9.31
CA THR A 107 5.54 8.41 8.79
C THR A 107 5.78 8.78 7.32
N GLY A 108 4.89 8.28 6.46
CA GLY A 108 4.91 8.55 5.03
C GLY A 108 5.92 7.78 4.20
N THR A 109 6.61 6.83 4.77
CA THR A 109 7.39 5.87 4.00
C THR A 109 6.50 4.72 3.54
N GLN A 110 6.95 3.99 2.51
CA GLN A 110 6.42 2.67 2.22
C GLN A 110 7.10 1.70 3.18
N SER A 111 6.35 1.17 4.14
CA SER A 111 6.87 0.17 5.06
C SER A 111 6.53 -1.22 4.56
N GLY A 112 7.54 -2.08 4.51
CA GLY A 112 7.34 -3.51 4.25
C GLY A 112 6.85 -4.20 5.52
N TYR A 113 6.08 -5.26 5.33
CA TYR A 113 5.68 -6.13 6.44
C TYR A 113 5.50 -7.57 5.98
N ARG A 114 5.76 -8.48 6.90
CA ARG A 114 5.45 -9.91 6.77
C ARG A 114 4.12 -10.18 7.43
N SER A 115 3.31 -10.99 6.81
CA SER A 115 2.08 -11.49 7.41
C SER A 115 2.13 -13.01 7.51
N TYR A 116 1.99 -13.53 8.72
CA TYR A 116 2.07 -14.98 8.98
C TYR A 116 3.31 -15.64 8.36
N GLY A 117 4.46 -14.95 8.38
CA GLY A 117 5.72 -15.40 7.81
C GLY A 117 5.89 -15.23 6.30
N VAL A 118 4.88 -14.66 5.61
CA VAL A 118 4.90 -14.47 4.15
C VAL A 118 5.20 -13.01 3.82
N ASP A 119 6.23 -12.80 2.97
CA ASP A 119 6.56 -11.50 2.39
C ASP A 119 5.85 -11.29 1.04
N ASP A 120 5.67 -10.04 0.64
CA ASP A 120 5.26 -9.61 -0.70
C ASP A 120 3.93 -10.19 -1.23
N GLN A 121 3.16 -10.87 -0.40
CA GLN A 121 1.85 -11.44 -0.75
C GLN A 121 0.69 -10.69 -0.09
N ASN A 122 0.93 -9.44 0.26
CA ASN A 122 -0.02 -8.60 0.96
C ASN A 122 -0.79 -7.72 -0.02
N GLN A 123 -2.04 -7.45 0.28
CA GLN A 123 -2.89 -6.57 -0.51
C GLN A 123 -3.33 -5.37 0.30
N THR A 124 -3.41 -4.21 -0.34
CA THR A 124 -3.98 -2.99 0.25
C THR A 124 -5.17 -2.51 -0.55
N ARG A 125 -6.30 -2.37 0.11
CA ARG A 125 -7.55 -1.83 -0.47
C ARG A 125 -7.97 -0.57 0.27
N VAL A 126 -8.30 0.47 -0.49
CA VAL A 126 -8.86 1.72 0.05
C VAL A 126 -10.24 1.91 -0.55
N GLU A 127 -11.29 1.91 0.27
CA GLU A 127 -12.67 1.95 -0.21
C GLU A 127 -12.97 0.86 -1.26
N GLY A 128 -12.40 -0.34 -1.09
CA GLY A 128 -12.53 -1.45 -2.03
C GLY A 128 -11.57 -1.41 -3.24
N ILE A 129 -10.93 -0.27 -3.52
CA ILE A 129 -9.93 -0.13 -4.60
C ILE A 129 -8.62 -0.81 -4.20
N ASP A 130 -8.14 -1.73 -5.01
CA ASP A 130 -6.80 -2.31 -4.87
C ASP A 130 -5.73 -1.28 -5.24
N THR A 131 -4.95 -0.86 -4.25
CA THR A 131 -3.85 0.10 -4.39
C THR A 131 -2.47 -0.54 -4.22
N THR A 132 -2.37 -1.86 -4.20
CA THR A 132 -1.09 -2.59 -4.22
C THR A 132 -0.38 -2.33 -5.53
N GLU A 133 0.92 -2.07 -5.51
CA GLU A 133 1.69 -1.84 -6.73
C GLU A 133 1.91 -3.15 -7.50
N SER A 134 2.11 -3.07 -8.82
CA SER A 134 2.48 -4.23 -9.65
C SER A 134 3.82 -4.85 -9.25
N THR A 135 4.62 -4.14 -8.50
CA THR A 135 5.87 -4.62 -7.87
C THR A 135 5.63 -5.24 -6.49
N ASN A 136 4.38 -5.47 -6.10
CA ASN A 136 3.95 -5.95 -4.78
C ASN A 136 4.27 -5.00 -3.61
N ALA A 137 4.77 -3.81 -3.90
CA ALA A 137 4.99 -2.81 -2.87
C ALA A 137 3.66 -2.21 -2.41
N ASN A 138 3.59 -1.86 -1.14
CA ASN A 138 2.43 -1.15 -0.60
C ASN A 138 2.52 0.34 -0.95
N ALA A 139 1.72 0.78 -1.91
CA ALA A 139 1.64 2.20 -2.29
C ALA A 139 0.89 2.99 -1.23
N GLY A 140 1.56 3.43 -0.20
CA GLY A 140 0.81 4.01 0.88
C GLY A 140 1.38 5.21 1.58
N SER A 141 0.84 6.36 1.27
CA SER A 141 0.82 7.52 2.16
C SER A 141 -0.63 7.73 2.56
N PHE A 142 -1.05 7.16 3.69
CA PHE A 142 -2.45 7.18 4.11
C PHE A 142 -2.77 8.40 4.99
N ALA A 143 -4.00 8.91 4.90
CA ALA A 143 -4.49 9.97 5.78
C ALA A 143 -5.29 9.33 6.92
N LEU A 144 -4.61 8.84 7.96
CA LEU A 144 -5.23 8.09 9.07
C LEU A 144 -6.44 8.85 9.68
N GLY A 145 -6.36 10.18 9.77
CA GLY A 145 -7.47 10.99 10.29
C GLY A 145 -8.76 10.94 9.47
N SER A 146 -8.71 10.51 8.20
CA SER A 146 -9.90 10.33 7.35
C SER A 146 -10.52 8.93 7.46
N PHE A 147 -9.92 8.00 8.24
CA PHE A 147 -10.43 6.64 8.35
C PHE A 147 -11.60 6.56 9.34
N GLU A 148 -12.60 5.80 8.98
CA GLU A 148 -13.61 5.30 9.91
C GLU A 148 -13.05 4.07 10.65
N GLU A 149 -12.45 3.16 9.87
CA GLU A 149 -11.76 1.99 10.38
C GLU A 149 -10.82 1.41 9.32
N PHE A 150 -9.93 0.53 9.75
CA PHE A 150 -9.24 -0.39 8.85
C PHE A 150 -9.16 -1.78 9.46
N GLU A 151 -9.20 -2.78 8.61
CA GLU A 151 -9.05 -4.18 8.96
C GLU A 151 -7.73 -4.72 8.38
N VAL A 152 -6.99 -5.45 9.21
CA VAL A 152 -5.90 -6.30 8.78
C VAL A 152 -6.42 -7.73 8.75
N GLY A 153 -6.98 -8.13 7.62
CA GLY A 153 -7.47 -9.49 7.39
C GLY A 153 -6.31 -10.44 7.15
N GLY A 154 -6.35 -11.60 7.76
CA GLY A 154 -5.31 -12.62 7.65
C GLY A 154 -5.82 -13.94 7.12
N ALA A 155 -5.39 -15.04 7.75
CA ALA A 155 -5.81 -16.39 7.40
C ALA A 155 -7.33 -16.58 7.53
N GLY A 156 -7.90 -17.48 6.74
CA GLY A 156 -9.33 -17.77 6.76
C GLY A 156 -10.19 -16.79 5.94
N ALA A 157 -9.58 -15.94 5.12
CA ALA A 157 -10.32 -15.01 4.29
C ALA A 157 -11.28 -15.70 3.31
N HIS A 158 -12.41 -15.04 3.03
CA HIS A 158 -13.39 -15.48 2.04
C HIS A 158 -12.79 -15.65 0.64
N ALA A 159 -13.52 -16.36 -0.25
CA ALA A 159 -13.11 -16.54 -1.65
C ALA A 159 -13.00 -15.22 -2.43
N SER A 160 -13.56 -14.11 -1.93
CA SER A 160 -13.38 -12.76 -2.48
C SER A 160 -11.95 -12.21 -2.33
N ALA A 161 -11.15 -12.75 -1.39
CA ALA A 161 -9.76 -12.35 -1.21
C ALA A 161 -8.83 -13.25 -2.02
N PHE A 162 -7.94 -12.64 -2.82
CA PHE A 162 -6.98 -13.38 -3.62
C PHE A 162 -5.58 -13.45 -2.98
N ALA A 163 -5.29 -12.62 -1.97
CA ALA A 163 -3.98 -12.59 -1.35
C ALA A 163 -3.68 -13.84 -0.52
N GLY A 164 -2.45 -14.32 -0.61
CA GLY A 164 -1.94 -15.38 0.27
C GLY A 164 -1.50 -14.85 1.64
N GLY A 165 -1.19 -13.55 1.73
CA GLY A 165 -0.84 -12.81 2.94
C GLY A 165 -2.01 -12.02 3.51
N ALA A 166 -1.71 -10.95 4.25
CA ALA A 166 -2.74 -10.09 4.81
C ALA A 166 -3.37 -9.15 3.77
N VAL A 167 -4.65 -8.86 3.97
CA VAL A 167 -5.40 -7.84 3.24
C VAL A 167 -5.64 -6.67 4.18
N LEU A 168 -5.01 -5.53 3.90
CA LEU A 168 -5.31 -4.27 4.57
C LEU A 168 -6.50 -3.60 3.87
N SER A 169 -7.66 -3.61 4.51
CA SER A 169 -8.88 -2.98 4.00
C SER A 169 -9.16 -1.70 4.77
N ILE A 170 -9.22 -0.57 4.08
CA ILE A 170 -9.40 0.75 4.67
C ILE A 170 -10.76 1.31 4.25
N SER A 171 -11.58 1.67 5.23
CA SER A 171 -12.83 2.41 5.04
C SER A 171 -12.67 3.86 5.49
N VAL A 172 -13.12 4.79 4.65
CA VAL A 172 -13.06 6.22 4.90
C VAL A 172 -14.37 6.69 5.52
N LYS A 173 -14.31 7.67 6.43
CA LYS A 173 -15.49 8.32 7.02
C LYS A 173 -16.50 8.72 5.97
N SER A 174 -17.75 8.74 6.34
CA SER A 174 -18.87 9.16 5.50
C SER A 174 -19.57 10.37 6.12
N GLY A 175 -20.30 11.12 5.33
CA GLY A 175 -21.26 12.10 5.83
C GLY A 175 -22.46 11.42 6.48
N GLY A 176 -23.24 12.18 7.22
CA GLY A 176 -24.47 11.76 7.89
C GLY A 176 -25.52 12.87 7.86
N ASP A 177 -26.65 12.68 8.54
CA ASP A 177 -27.75 13.67 8.57
C ASP A 177 -27.48 14.89 9.47
N SER A 178 -26.35 14.90 10.18
CA SER A 178 -25.83 16.04 10.94
C SER A 178 -24.42 16.39 10.50
N PHE A 179 -24.06 17.68 10.57
CA PHE A 179 -22.69 18.10 10.33
C PHE A 179 -21.78 17.67 11.48
N HIS A 180 -20.62 17.16 11.12
CA HIS A 180 -19.56 16.77 12.04
C HIS A 180 -18.20 17.06 11.40
N GLY A 181 -17.18 17.19 12.22
CA GLY A 181 -15.82 17.41 11.74
C GLY A 181 -14.82 17.38 12.87
N ASN A 182 -13.58 17.24 12.53
CA ASN A 182 -12.45 17.25 13.45
C ASN A 182 -11.33 18.13 12.91
N TRP A 183 -10.60 18.72 13.83
CA TRP A 183 -9.32 19.35 13.55
C TRP A 183 -8.25 18.75 14.45
N TYR A 184 -7.11 18.45 13.86
CA TYR A 184 -5.95 17.95 14.57
C TYR A 184 -4.70 18.70 14.10
N SER A 185 -3.84 19.05 15.05
CA SER A 185 -2.54 19.61 14.76
C SER A 185 -1.51 19.07 15.75
N ASP A 186 -0.36 18.70 15.22
CA ASP A 186 0.76 18.19 15.98
C ASP A 186 2.06 18.81 15.46
N PHE A 187 3.00 19.00 16.37
CA PHE A 187 4.31 19.51 16.10
C PHE A 187 5.35 18.78 16.96
N VAL A 188 6.37 18.26 16.30
CA VAL A 188 7.55 17.70 16.94
C VAL A 188 8.76 18.52 16.53
N GLY A 189 9.50 19.03 17.52
CA GLY A 189 10.76 19.75 17.34
C GLY A 189 11.93 18.98 17.94
N GLU A 190 13.13 19.34 17.53
CA GLU A 190 14.38 18.73 18.02
C GLU A 190 14.50 18.78 19.55
N SER A 191 14.07 19.87 20.18
CA SER A 191 14.12 20.07 21.64
C SER A 191 13.17 19.15 22.43
N GLN A 192 12.24 18.47 21.75
CA GLN A 192 11.29 17.53 22.36
C GLN A 192 11.77 16.07 22.29
N LEU A 193 12.90 15.84 21.61
CA LEU A 193 13.49 14.51 21.48
C LEU A 193 14.46 14.26 22.63
N SER A 194 14.41 13.05 23.19
CA SER A 194 15.40 12.61 24.16
C SER A 194 16.70 12.20 23.46
N ASP A 195 17.84 12.51 24.06
CA ASP A 195 19.13 11.93 23.68
C ASP A 195 19.22 10.53 24.30
N ASN A 196 18.78 9.54 23.54
CA ASN A 196 18.81 8.14 23.96
C ASN A 196 19.85 7.31 23.19
N VAL A 197 20.84 7.96 22.57
CA VAL A 197 21.98 7.27 21.95
C VAL A 197 22.84 6.68 23.08
N PRO A 198 22.99 5.36 23.20
CA PRO A 198 23.82 4.73 24.22
C PRO A 198 25.28 5.17 24.10
N ASP A 199 25.98 5.29 25.24
CA ASP A 199 27.36 5.77 25.26
C ASP A 199 28.30 4.93 24.41
N TYR A 200 28.07 3.62 24.35
CA TYR A 200 28.85 2.74 23.49
C TYR A 200 28.66 3.02 21.98
N LEU A 201 27.59 3.75 21.58
CA LEU A 201 27.39 4.26 20.23
C LEU A 201 27.92 5.69 20.05
N LYS A 202 28.22 6.40 21.13
CA LYS A 202 28.78 7.76 21.09
C LYS A 202 30.29 7.77 20.85
N THR A 203 30.99 6.73 21.32
CA THR A 203 32.44 6.62 21.12
C THR A 203 32.74 6.27 19.67
N ALA A 204 33.23 7.25 18.92
CA ALA A 204 33.70 7.07 17.56
C ALA A 204 34.86 6.06 17.49
N ASN A 205 34.88 5.23 16.45
CA ASN A 205 36.02 4.40 16.05
C ASN A 205 36.44 3.19 16.91
N THR A 206 35.65 2.74 17.87
CA THR A 206 35.91 1.40 18.43
C THR A 206 35.08 0.35 17.69
N PRO A 207 35.73 -0.68 17.07
CA PRO A 207 35.00 -1.85 16.62
C PRO A 207 34.28 -2.45 17.83
N ASN A 208 33.02 -2.89 17.69
CA ASN A 208 32.42 -3.74 18.71
C ASN A 208 33.17 -5.09 18.73
N GLU A 209 32.97 -5.86 19.80
CA GLU A 209 33.62 -7.17 19.99
C GLU A 209 33.42 -8.14 18.80
N ASP A 210 32.38 -7.89 17.98
CA ASP A 210 32.04 -8.68 16.77
C ASP A 210 32.67 -8.15 15.49
N GLY A 211 33.42 -7.06 15.52
CA GLY A 211 34.11 -6.49 14.34
C GLY A 211 33.18 -5.90 13.26
N LEU A 212 31.90 -5.77 13.54
CA LEU A 212 30.88 -5.67 12.50
C LEU A 212 30.41 -4.27 12.13
N PHE A 213 30.77 -3.18 12.78
CA PHE A 213 30.41 -1.83 12.29
C PHE A 213 31.35 -0.75 12.80
N SER A 214 31.98 -0.06 11.87
CA SER A 214 32.50 1.29 12.11
C SER A 214 31.31 2.19 12.51
N ARG A 215 31.33 2.69 13.73
CA ARG A 215 30.32 3.60 14.28
C ARG A 215 30.58 5.07 13.92
N ALA A 216 31.51 5.29 13.00
CA ALA A 216 31.73 6.58 12.41
C ALA A 216 30.43 7.07 11.78
N GLY A 217 29.82 8.08 12.38
CA GLY A 217 28.69 8.72 11.74
C GLY A 217 27.48 9.04 12.63
N LEU A 218 27.39 8.53 13.84
CA LEU A 218 26.35 8.96 14.78
C LEU A 218 26.70 10.29 15.46
N CYS A 219 27.99 10.60 15.57
CA CYS A 219 28.49 11.81 16.23
C CYS A 219 29.27 12.68 15.26
N PHE A 220 29.15 13.99 15.41
CA PHE A 220 29.92 14.99 14.68
C PHE A 220 30.21 16.20 15.57
N ASP A 221 31.31 16.89 15.33
CA ASP A 221 31.69 18.07 16.09
C ASP A 221 31.09 19.33 15.48
N ARG A 222 30.45 20.12 16.31
CA ARG A 222 29.88 21.42 15.97
C ARG A 222 30.26 22.43 17.03
N SER A 223 31.01 23.45 16.65
CA SER A 223 31.40 24.55 17.54
C SER A 223 32.08 24.11 18.85
N GLY A 224 32.84 23.00 18.83
CA GLY A 224 33.52 22.44 19.99
C GLY A 224 32.66 21.51 20.86
N GLU A 225 31.44 21.22 20.46
CA GLU A 225 30.57 20.24 21.10
C GLU A 225 30.40 19.03 20.22
N THR A 226 30.60 17.82 20.78
CA THR A 226 30.31 16.56 20.06
C THR A 226 28.83 16.24 20.16
N ILE A 227 28.13 16.32 19.06
CA ILE A 227 26.69 16.05 18.97
C ILE A 227 26.50 14.66 18.37
N CYS A 228 25.80 13.78 19.11
CA CYS A 228 25.48 12.44 18.66
C CYS A 228 23.99 12.37 18.30
N ARG A 229 23.69 12.02 17.04
CA ARG A 229 22.32 11.88 16.56
C ARG A 229 22.18 10.58 15.81
N GLY A 230 21.21 9.79 16.25
CA GLY A 230 20.71 8.68 15.46
C GLY A 230 19.78 9.18 14.33
N ASN A 231 18.78 8.37 14.02
CA ASN A 231 17.75 8.71 13.03
C ASN A 231 16.73 9.70 13.64
N ALA A 232 17.17 10.92 13.94
CA ALA A 232 16.40 11.91 14.68
C ALA A 232 15.55 12.79 13.77
N VAL A 233 14.33 13.08 14.19
CA VAL A 233 13.45 14.06 13.55
C VAL A 233 13.91 15.46 13.94
N LYS A 234 14.25 16.31 12.98
CA LYS A 234 14.55 17.73 13.24
C LYS A 234 13.30 18.52 13.54
N LYS A 235 12.27 18.32 12.73
CA LYS A 235 10.94 18.88 12.91
C LYS A 235 9.90 18.11 12.10
N GLN A 236 8.70 18.05 12.63
CA GLN A 236 7.55 17.46 11.96
C GLN A 236 6.31 18.30 12.25
N TYR A 237 5.49 18.46 11.24
CA TYR A 237 4.14 19.04 11.33
C TYR A 237 3.13 18.03 10.80
N ASP A 238 2.05 17.79 11.55
CA ASP A 238 0.91 17.03 11.10
C ASP A 238 -0.36 17.84 11.34
N LEU A 239 -0.95 18.32 10.27
CA LEU A 239 -2.19 19.10 10.28
C LEU A 239 -3.27 18.31 9.55
N ASN A 240 -4.42 18.13 10.16
CA ASN A 240 -5.52 17.40 9.56
C ASN A 240 -6.85 18.07 9.91
N GLY A 241 -7.68 18.30 8.92
CA GLY A 241 -9.07 18.76 9.07
C GLY A 241 -10.01 17.88 8.28
N ASP A 242 -11.18 17.58 8.84
CA ASP A 242 -12.25 16.90 8.13
C ASP A 242 -13.61 17.51 8.45
N ILE A 243 -14.54 17.37 7.51
CA ILE A 243 -15.94 17.78 7.63
C ILE A 243 -16.81 16.80 6.86
N GLY A 244 -17.94 16.43 7.44
CA GLY A 244 -18.99 15.65 6.81
C GLY A 244 -20.37 16.13 7.19
N GLY A 245 -21.36 15.82 6.37
CA GLY A 245 -22.72 16.20 6.64
C GLY A 245 -23.68 15.97 5.48
N PRO A 246 -24.95 16.39 5.61
CA PRO A 246 -25.93 16.23 4.55
C PRO A 246 -25.79 17.32 3.48
N ILE A 247 -25.82 16.91 2.20
CA ILE A 247 -26.17 17.80 1.08
C ILE A 247 -27.70 17.92 1.03
N VAL A 248 -28.37 16.77 1.10
CA VAL A 248 -29.82 16.66 1.27
C VAL A 248 -30.08 15.59 2.31
N LYS A 249 -30.69 15.93 3.44
CA LYS A 249 -30.99 14.99 4.53
C LYS A 249 -31.70 13.73 4.01
N GLN A 250 -31.29 12.58 4.50
CA GLN A 250 -31.78 11.24 4.15
C GLN A 250 -31.59 10.83 2.68
N LYS A 251 -30.89 11.63 1.85
CA LYS A 251 -30.72 11.35 0.43
C LYS A 251 -29.29 11.50 -0.08
N ALA A 252 -28.58 12.51 0.37
CA ALA A 252 -27.25 12.79 -0.14
C ALA A 252 -26.34 13.35 0.95
N TRP A 253 -25.18 12.79 1.08
CA TRP A 253 -24.19 13.15 2.09
C TRP A 253 -22.82 13.33 1.46
N PHE A 254 -21.98 14.13 2.11
CA PHE A 254 -20.60 14.30 1.72
C PHE A 254 -19.67 14.14 2.92
N PHE A 255 -18.46 13.77 2.63
CA PHE A 255 -17.31 13.83 3.53
C PHE A 255 -16.13 14.42 2.75
N ALA A 256 -15.41 15.33 3.37
CA ALA A 256 -14.19 15.93 2.85
C ALA A 256 -13.12 15.98 3.93
N SER A 257 -11.88 15.68 3.59
CA SER A 257 -10.75 15.84 4.49
C SER A 257 -9.52 16.38 3.79
N TRP A 258 -8.68 17.05 4.56
CA TRP A 258 -7.37 17.51 4.16
C TRP A 258 -6.35 17.14 5.23
N ARG A 259 -5.16 16.69 4.82
CA ARG A 259 -4.03 16.46 5.71
C ARG A 259 -2.74 16.94 5.06
N LEU A 260 -1.91 17.61 5.85
CA LEU A 260 -0.54 17.96 5.55
C LEU A 260 0.35 17.30 6.61
N ASN A 261 1.30 16.49 6.17
CA ASN A 261 2.39 16.02 7.01
C ASN A 261 3.70 16.42 6.34
N ASP A 262 4.55 17.14 7.06
CA ASP A 262 5.84 17.63 6.58
C ASP A 262 6.92 17.36 7.63
N LYS A 263 7.87 16.51 7.29
CA LYS A 263 8.90 16.02 8.20
C LYS A 263 10.29 16.29 7.64
N TYR A 264 11.20 16.65 8.54
CA TYR A 264 12.63 16.78 8.28
C TYR A 264 13.39 15.86 9.23
N ASP A 265 14.09 14.89 8.65
CA ASP A 265 14.92 13.94 9.39
C ASP A 265 16.39 14.28 9.20
N TYR A 266 17.17 14.13 10.25
CA TYR A 266 18.62 14.12 10.13
C TYR A 266 19.06 12.83 9.44
N ILE A 267 20.05 12.95 8.57
CA ILE A 267 20.67 11.78 7.95
C ILE A 267 21.74 11.24 8.87
N THR A 268 21.58 10.00 9.30
CA THR A 268 22.53 9.33 10.19
C THR A 268 23.95 9.41 9.63
N GLY A 269 24.87 9.94 10.42
CA GLY A 269 26.26 10.09 10.06
C GLY A 269 26.62 11.27 9.17
N MET A 270 25.66 12.12 8.81
CA MET A 270 25.91 13.27 7.92
C MET A 270 25.74 14.64 8.63
N GLY A 271 25.98 14.67 9.91
CA GLY A 271 25.94 15.90 10.70
C GLY A 271 24.58 16.59 10.66
N ASP A 272 24.56 17.87 10.34
CA ASP A 272 23.34 18.68 10.25
C ASP A 272 22.57 18.49 8.95
N THR A 273 23.01 17.58 8.07
CA THR A 273 22.32 17.30 6.82
C THR A 273 20.96 16.70 7.08
N THR A 274 19.92 17.28 6.50
CA THR A 274 18.55 16.81 6.66
C THR A 274 17.94 16.42 5.33
N GLN A 275 17.04 15.45 5.37
CA GLN A 275 16.14 15.07 4.29
C GLN A 275 14.73 15.51 4.65
N ARG A 276 14.05 16.15 3.73
CA ARG A 276 12.64 16.49 3.86
C ARG A 276 11.77 15.41 3.25
N SER A 277 10.79 14.96 4.01
CA SER A 277 9.70 14.11 3.52
C SER A 277 8.38 14.84 3.74
N LYS A 278 7.92 15.54 2.71
CA LYS A 278 6.61 16.17 2.71
C LYS A 278 5.61 15.19 2.11
N LEU A 279 4.75 14.66 2.95
CA LEU A 279 3.56 13.98 2.53
C LEU A 279 2.50 15.03 2.24
N GLY A 280 2.66 15.69 1.11
CA GLY A 280 1.97 16.90 0.73
C GLY A 280 0.48 16.88 0.94
N ASN A 281 -0.22 17.85 0.46
CA ASN A 281 -1.65 17.95 0.61
C ASN A 281 -2.35 16.66 0.18
N LYS A 282 -2.97 15.98 1.14
CA LYS A 282 -3.84 14.83 0.90
C LYS A 282 -5.27 15.31 0.99
N TYR A 283 -6.01 15.11 -0.06
CA TYR A 283 -7.43 15.46 -0.11
C TYR A 283 -8.24 14.19 -0.27
N THR A 284 -9.28 14.04 0.52
CA THR A 284 -10.23 12.94 0.43
C THR A 284 -11.63 13.51 0.25
N PHE A 285 -12.35 13.00 -0.73
CA PHE A 285 -13.75 13.33 -0.97
C PHE A 285 -14.56 12.06 -1.12
N LYS A 286 -15.68 11.97 -0.42
CA LYS A 286 -16.64 10.88 -0.52
C LYS A 286 -18.05 11.45 -0.56
N GLY A 287 -18.80 11.07 -1.59
CA GLY A 287 -20.23 11.37 -1.72
C GLY A 287 -21.03 10.09 -1.62
N THR A 288 -22.11 10.09 -0.87
CA THR A 288 -23.06 8.97 -0.76
C THR A 288 -24.43 9.47 -1.15
N PHE A 289 -25.08 8.80 -2.10
CA PHE A 289 -26.35 9.23 -2.69
C PHE A 289 -27.36 8.08 -2.64
N GLN A 290 -28.45 8.26 -1.93
CA GLN A 290 -29.60 7.34 -1.93
C GLN A 290 -30.49 7.64 -3.13
N VAL A 291 -30.53 6.74 -4.10
CA VAL A 291 -31.33 6.88 -5.33
C VAL A 291 -32.57 5.99 -5.23
N GLY A 292 -33.69 6.60 -4.85
CA GLY A 292 -34.88 5.85 -4.48
C GLY A 292 -34.71 5.07 -3.18
N LYS A 293 -35.53 4.01 -2.99
CA LYS A 293 -35.49 3.21 -1.76
C LYS A 293 -34.45 2.08 -1.81
N ASN A 294 -34.07 1.66 -3.00
CA ASN A 294 -33.35 0.41 -3.22
C ASN A 294 -31.94 0.58 -3.82
N ASN A 295 -31.53 1.81 -4.12
CA ASN A 295 -30.25 2.03 -4.77
C ASN A 295 -29.42 3.06 -4.02
N GLN A 296 -28.15 2.78 -3.86
CA GLN A 296 -27.17 3.71 -3.30
C GLN A 296 -26.01 3.85 -4.28
N ILE A 297 -25.49 5.06 -4.42
CA ILE A 297 -24.28 5.35 -5.19
C ILE A 297 -23.26 5.98 -4.27
N ILE A 298 -22.03 5.49 -4.32
CA ILE A 298 -20.88 6.06 -3.60
C ILE A 298 -19.86 6.52 -4.64
N ALA A 299 -19.45 7.77 -4.56
CA ALA A 299 -18.34 8.33 -5.31
C ALA A 299 -17.20 8.66 -4.35
N PHE A 300 -15.99 8.25 -4.68
CA PHE A 300 -14.81 8.47 -3.84
C PHE A 300 -13.63 8.94 -4.68
N LEU A 301 -12.88 9.89 -4.15
CA LEU A 301 -11.62 10.37 -4.69
C LEU A 301 -10.65 10.66 -3.55
N ASN A 302 -9.44 10.16 -3.67
CA ASN A 302 -8.35 10.52 -2.76
C ASN A 302 -7.13 10.98 -3.56
N LYS A 303 -6.72 12.21 -3.35
CA LYS A 303 -5.49 12.79 -3.94
C LYS A 303 -4.40 12.76 -2.90
N ARG A 304 -3.25 12.20 -3.24
CA ARG A 304 -2.07 12.12 -2.36
C ARG A 304 -0.84 12.61 -3.11
N GLU A 305 -0.01 13.38 -2.42
CA GLU A 305 1.28 13.83 -2.93
C GLU A 305 2.37 13.46 -1.93
N LYS A 306 3.51 13.00 -2.43
CA LYS A 306 4.72 12.77 -1.65
C LYS A 306 5.88 13.47 -2.34
N LEU A 307 6.53 14.36 -1.61
CA LEU A 307 7.77 14.97 -2.00
C LEU A 307 8.86 14.47 -1.05
N GLN A 308 9.98 14.04 -1.59
CA GLN A 308 11.16 13.71 -0.82
C GLN A 308 12.37 14.29 -1.53
N ASP A 309 12.98 15.29 -0.91
CA ASP A 309 14.24 15.83 -1.38
C ASP A 309 15.39 14.90 -0.98
N LYS A 310 16.48 14.92 -1.68
CA LYS A 310 17.70 14.17 -1.32
C LYS A 310 17.44 12.67 -0.99
N ARG A 311 16.48 12.03 -1.69
CA ARG A 311 16.17 10.62 -1.49
C ARG A 311 17.38 9.75 -1.79
N GLY A 312 17.70 8.84 -0.90
CA GLY A 312 18.84 7.92 -1.02
C GLY A 312 20.17 8.49 -0.54
N ILE A 313 20.20 9.75 -0.07
CA ILE A 313 21.41 10.31 0.54
C ILE A 313 21.81 9.49 1.77
N SER A 314 23.09 9.17 1.88
CA SER A 314 23.65 8.39 2.98
C SER A 314 25.17 8.62 3.06
N LEU A 315 25.85 7.99 4.00
CA LEU A 315 27.32 8.02 4.07
C LEU A 315 28.01 7.51 2.79
N THR A 316 27.37 6.56 2.08
CA THR A 316 27.88 5.99 0.84
C THR A 316 27.33 6.66 -0.41
N THR A 317 26.32 7.50 -0.27
CA THR A 317 25.62 8.17 -1.38
C THR A 317 25.63 9.67 -1.14
N PRO A 318 26.54 10.44 -1.74
CA PRO A 318 26.62 11.88 -1.56
C PRO A 318 25.41 12.59 -2.16
N LEU A 319 25.25 13.86 -1.84
CA LEU A 319 24.14 14.69 -2.37
C LEU A 319 24.09 14.68 -3.89
N SER A 320 25.24 14.70 -4.55
CA SER A 320 25.36 14.62 -6.03
C SER A 320 24.69 13.40 -6.64
N ALA A 321 24.64 12.28 -5.92
CA ALA A 321 24.06 11.01 -6.36
C ALA A 321 22.65 10.75 -5.82
N ALA A 322 22.08 11.68 -5.06
CA ALA A 322 20.75 11.56 -4.49
C ALA A 322 19.64 11.93 -5.51
N TYR A 323 18.42 11.51 -5.18
CA TYR A 323 17.23 11.81 -5.99
C TYR A 323 16.31 12.84 -5.34
N TYR A 324 15.56 13.51 -6.18
CA TYR A 324 14.35 14.21 -5.84
C TYR A 324 13.14 13.38 -6.28
N GLN A 325 12.21 13.11 -5.34
CA GLN A 325 10.96 12.43 -5.61
C GLN A 325 9.78 13.38 -5.49
N SER A 326 8.89 13.39 -6.47
CA SER A 326 7.61 14.11 -6.42
C SER A 326 6.48 13.21 -6.93
N SER A 327 6.02 12.32 -6.07
CA SER A 327 5.01 11.33 -6.45
C SER A 327 3.59 11.84 -6.26
N ARG A 328 2.68 11.36 -7.11
CA ARG A 328 1.24 11.66 -7.05
C ARG A 328 0.45 10.38 -7.18
N ASN A 329 -0.61 10.26 -6.38
CA ASN A 329 -1.42 9.06 -6.32
C ASN A 329 -2.90 9.44 -6.24
N TYR A 330 -3.74 8.83 -7.09
CA TYR A 330 -5.17 9.16 -7.23
C TYR A 330 -6.03 7.90 -7.32
N PRO A 331 -6.35 7.22 -6.18
CA PRO A 331 -7.43 6.23 -6.18
C PRO A 331 -8.79 6.93 -6.23
N TRP A 332 -9.66 6.44 -7.12
CA TRP A 332 -11.04 6.90 -7.20
C TRP A 332 -11.97 5.75 -7.59
N LYS A 333 -13.22 5.84 -7.17
CA LYS A 333 -14.26 4.89 -7.54
C LYS A 333 -15.63 5.54 -7.70
N VAL A 334 -16.48 4.84 -8.44
CA VAL A 334 -17.94 4.91 -8.35
C VAL A 334 -18.43 3.50 -8.04
N GLU A 335 -19.22 3.37 -7.01
CA GLU A 335 -19.82 2.12 -6.57
C GLU A 335 -21.32 2.28 -6.50
N SER A 336 -22.05 1.25 -6.92
CA SER A 336 -23.50 1.23 -6.83
C SER A 336 -23.99 -0.05 -6.17
N THR A 337 -24.86 0.09 -5.18
CA THR A 337 -25.55 -1.02 -4.50
C THR A 337 -27.01 -1.03 -4.91
N HIS A 338 -27.52 -2.16 -5.34
CA HIS A 338 -28.89 -2.38 -5.79
C HIS A 338 -29.55 -3.45 -4.93
N VAL A 339 -30.54 -3.07 -4.13
CA VAL A 339 -31.32 -4.02 -3.33
C VAL A 339 -32.38 -4.67 -4.21
N LEU A 340 -32.24 -6.00 -4.42
CA LEU A 340 -33.09 -6.82 -5.27
C LEU A 340 -34.14 -7.59 -4.44
N GLY A 341 -34.98 -6.86 -3.72
CA GLY A 341 -35.96 -7.43 -2.80
C GLY A 341 -35.39 -7.69 -1.40
N SER A 342 -36.02 -8.60 -0.63
CA SER A 342 -35.65 -8.85 0.78
C SER A 342 -34.50 -9.83 0.97
N ARG A 343 -34.01 -10.47 -0.11
CA ARG A 343 -33.04 -11.59 -0.03
C ARG A 343 -31.80 -11.41 -0.86
N ALA A 344 -31.73 -10.40 -1.72
CA ALA A 344 -30.59 -10.22 -2.60
C ALA A 344 -30.20 -8.76 -2.74
N PHE A 345 -28.91 -8.53 -2.97
CA PHE A 345 -28.39 -7.25 -3.43
C PHE A 345 -27.19 -7.47 -4.35
N LEU A 346 -26.97 -6.50 -5.21
CA LEU A 346 -25.88 -6.46 -6.17
C LEU A 346 -25.05 -5.22 -5.93
N ASP A 347 -23.76 -5.42 -5.70
CA ASP A 347 -22.77 -4.35 -5.62
C ASP A 347 -21.92 -4.37 -6.88
N ILE A 348 -21.71 -3.20 -7.47
CA ILE A 348 -20.83 -3.00 -8.63
C ILE A 348 -19.92 -1.82 -8.32
N LEU A 349 -18.61 -2.07 -8.34
CA LEU A 349 -17.59 -1.06 -8.18
C LEU A 349 -16.79 -0.94 -9.48
N TYR A 350 -16.69 0.28 -9.99
CA TYR A 350 -15.71 0.65 -11.01
C TYR A 350 -14.79 1.73 -10.47
N GLY A 351 -13.51 1.54 -10.64
CA GLY A 351 -12.54 2.51 -10.18
C GLY A 351 -11.18 2.38 -10.85
N ASN A 352 -10.31 3.28 -10.49
CA ASN A 352 -8.94 3.28 -10.98
C ASN A 352 -8.00 3.75 -9.88
N TRP A 353 -6.82 3.18 -9.87
CA TRP A 353 -5.71 3.67 -9.09
C TRP A 353 -4.62 4.18 -10.05
N TYR A 354 -4.35 5.48 -9.98
CA TYR A 354 -3.26 6.11 -10.71
C TYR A 354 -2.11 6.43 -9.76
N ASN A 355 -0.89 6.07 -10.14
CA ASN A 355 0.32 6.41 -9.41
C ASN A 355 1.39 6.92 -10.38
N PHE A 356 1.89 8.13 -10.12
CA PHE A 356 3.06 8.68 -10.79
C PHE A 356 4.21 8.77 -9.79
N PHE A 357 5.29 8.08 -10.09
CA PHE A 357 6.46 7.94 -9.23
C PHE A 357 7.71 8.34 -10.01
N PRO A 358 8.07 9.64 -10.03
CA PRO A 358 9.31 10.12 -10.62
C PRO A 358 10.44 10.11 -9.61
N LEU A 359 11.62 9.68 -10.05
CA LEU A 359 12.91 9.90 -9.39
C LEU A 359 13.81 10.67 -10.35
N ARG A 360 14.32 11.81 -9.92
CA ARG A 360 15.13 12.68 -10.75
C ARG A 360 16.37 13.15 -9.99
N PRO A 361 17.49 13.42 -10.68
CA PRO A 361 18.68 13.96 -10.04
C PRO A 361 18.38 15.24 -9.26
N VAL A 362 18.95 15.40 -8.10
CA VAL A 362 18.75 16.58 -7.22
C VAL A 362 19.16 17.89 -7.87
N ARG A 363 20.09 17.87 -8.83
CA ARG A 363 20.52 19.07 -9.56
C ARG A 363 19.40 19.73 -10.36
N ASP A 364 18.47 18.96 -10.90
CA ASP A 364 17.33 19.48 -11.68
C ASP A 364 16.39 20.34 -10.83
N TYR A 365 16.56 20.29 -9.52
CA TYR A 365 15.78 21.05 -8.53
C TYR A 365 16.62 22.08 -7.78
N GLY A 366 17.83 22.37 -8.26
CA GLY A 366 18.72 23.35 -7.63
C GLY A 366 19.25 22.96 -6.26
N LEU A 367 19.22 21.67 -5.92
CA LEU A 367 19.75 21.15 -4.66
C LEU A 367 21.23 20.78 -4.73
N TYR A 368 21.77 20.75 -5.93
CA TYR A 368 23.20 20.51 -6.23
C TYR A 368 23.60 21.27 -7.48
N ASP A 369 24.67 22.05 -7.38
CA ASP A 369 25.23 22.92 -8.45
C ASP A 369 26.64 22.53 -8.92
N GLY A 370 27.14 21.40 -8.37
CA GLY A 370 28.46 20.87 -8.74
C GLY A 370 28.52 20.29 -10.15
N PRO A 371 29.66 19.68 -10.52
CA PRO A 371 29.88 19.11 -11.85
C PRO A 371 28.88 18.01 -12.18
N TRP A 372 28.48 17.94 -13.47
CA TRP A 372 27.66 16.86 -14.00
C TRP A 372 28.56 15.88 -14.74
N THR A 373 28.78 14.71 -14.15
CA THR A 373 29.67 13.65 -14.65
C THR A 373 28.93 12.32 -14.72
N PRO A 374 29.40 11.35 -15.50
CA PRO A 374 28.79 10.01 -15.50
C PRO A 374 28.78 9.39 -14.10
N PRO A 375 27.72 8.66 -13.75
CA PRO A 375 27.63 7.94 -12.48
C PRO A 375 28.84 7.04 -12.23
N ARG A 376 29.34 7.01 -11.00
CA ARG A 376 30.49 6.21 -10.60
C ARG A 376 30.26 5.63 -9.21
N GLN A 377 30.51 4.32 -9.08
CA GLN A 377 30.36 3.61 -7.81
C GLN A 377 31.55 2.69 -7.56
N ASP A 378 32.10 2.75 -6.37
CA ASP A 378 33.04 1.73 -5.90
C ASP A 378 32.25 0.52 -5.38
N THR A 379 32.40 -0.61 -6.04
CA THR A 379 31.66 -1.84 -5.74
C THR A 379 32.13 -2.55 -4.49
N ALA A 380 33.35 -2.29 -4.03
CA ALA A 380 33.89 -2.86 -2.81
C ALA A 380 33.37 -2.15 -1.57
N SER A 381 33.30 -0.83 -1.60
CA SER A 381 32.81 -0.01 -0.47
C SER A 381 31.34 0.36 -0.58
N GLY A 382 30.73 0.25 -1.76
CA GLY A 382 29.39 0.75 -2.04
C GLY A 382 29.32 2.27 -2.23
N ASN A 383 30.44 2.99 -2.15
CA ASN A 383 30.49 4.44 -2.24
C ASN A 383 30.20 4.93 -3.66
N TRP A 384 29.28 5.87 -3.75
CA TRP A 384 29.04 6.65 -4.96
C TRP A 384 29.93 7.88 -4.96
N SER A 385 30.59 8.11 -6.06
CA SER A 385 31.28 9.36 -6.37
C SER A 385 30.67 9.92 -7.63
N ASP A 386 30.53 11.23 -7.66
CA ASP A 386 30.04 11.95 -8.81
C ASP A 386 28.56 11.70 -9.21
N THR A 387 28.08 12.39 -10.11
CA THR A 387 26.75 12.89 -10.29
C THR A 387 25.96 12.09 -11.28
N GLY A 388 24.70 11.95 -11.07
CA GLY A 388 23.75 11.37 -11.98
C GLY A 388 22.75 10.45 -11.33
N GLY A 389 22.93 10.20 -10.04
CA GLY A 389 22.10 9.25 -9.30
C GLY A 389 22.37 7.80 -9.71
N ASN A 390 22.04 6.87 -8.83
CA ASN A 390 22.36 5.46 -9.04
C ASN A 390 21.55 4.79 -10.16
N ASN A 391 20.46 5.37 -10.63
CA ASN A 391 19.65 4.85 -11.74
C ASN A 391 19.17 5.94 -12.73
N GLY A 392 19.78 7.14 -12.70
CA GLY A 392 19.40 8.23 -13.57
C GLY A 392 17.97 8.72 -13.37
N TYR A 393 17.33 9.11 -14.46
CA TYR A 393 15.92 9.52 -14.46
C TYR A 393 15.02 8.29 -14.50
N GLN A 394 14.01 8.28 -13.62
CA GLN A 394 12.97 7.25 -13.62
C GLN A 394 11.60 7.92 -13.49
N ASP A 395 10.75 7.72 -14.48
CA ASP A 395 9.36 8.13 -14.42
C ASP A 395 8.47 6.89 -14.55
N GLN A 396 7.84 6.48 -13.45
CA GLN A 396 6.89 5.38 -13.46
C GLN A 396 5.47 5.91 -13.42
N LYS A 397 4.67 5.58 -14.41
CA LYS A 397 3.23 5.85 -14.44
C LYS A 397 2.49 4.52 -14.40
N ARG A 398 1.59 4.38 -13.43
CA ARG A 398 0.77 3.18 -13.25
C ARG A 398 -0.69 3.54 -13.35
N TYR A 399 -1.44 2.71 -14.06
CA TYR A 399 -2.88 2.82 -14.24
C TYR A 399 -3.49 1.46 -13.91
N LYS A 400 -4.37 1.41 -12.92
CA LYS A 400 -5.04 0.18 -12.52
C LYS A 400 -6.56 0.37 -12.55
N PRO A 401 -7.18 0.44 -13.75
CA PRO A 401 -8.63 0.32 -13.85
C PRO A 401 -9.07 -1.05 -13.33
N GLN A 402 -10.18 -1.06 -12.60
CA GLN A 402 -10.69 -2.25 -11.93
C GLN A 402 -12.20 -2.24 -11.82
N VAL A 403 -12.79 -3.43 -11.96
CA VAL A 403 -14.22 -3.69 -11.81
C VAL A 403 -14.39 -4.82 -10.83
N TYR A 404 -15.25 -4.64 -9.85
CA TYR A 404 -15.71 -5.69 -8.95
C TYR A 404 -17.23 -5.72 -8.97
N ALA A 405 -17.80 -6.90 -9.12
CA ALA A 405 -19.24 -7.10 -9.04
C ALA A 405 -19.52 -8.26 -8.08
N THR A 406 -20.44 -8.08 -7.14
CA THR A 406 -20.80 -9.10 -6.15
C THR A 406 -22.31 -9.18 -6.02
N LEU A 407 -22.88 -10.34 -6.30
CA LEU A 407 -24.26 -10.66 -6.00
C LEU A 407 -24.32 -11.44 -4.69
N SER A 408 -25.00 -10.88 -3.70
CA SER A 408 -25.28 -11.53 -2.42
C SER A 408 -26.71 -12.04 -2.39
N TYR A 409 -26.91 -13.29 -1.93
CA TYR A 409 -28.22 -13.93 -1.82
C TYR A 409 -28.35 -14.68 -0.50
N PHE A 410 -29.43 -14.40 0.23
CA PHE A 410 -29.74 -14.99 1.53
C PHE A 410 -30.86 -15.99 1.44
N LYS A 411 -30.66 -17.18 2.01
CA LYS A 411 -31.65 -18.25 2.00
C LYS A 411 -31.75 -18.91 3.37
N ASP A 412 -32.94 -18.86 3.96
CA ASP A 412 -33.27 -19.56 5.19
C ASP A 412 -34.05 -20.85 4.90
N GLY A 413 -34.02 -21.82 5.84
CA GLY A 413 -34.80 -23.04 5.78
C GLY A 413 -34.19 -24.16 4.92
N TRP A 414 -32.97 -24.02 4.45
CA TRP A 414 -32.24 -25.03 3.65
C TRP A 414 -31.23 -25.80 4.54
N LYS A 415 -31.73 -26.50 5.56
CA LYS A 415 -30.90 -27.10 6.63
C LYS A 415 -30.03 -26.03 7.32
N GLY A 416 -30.67 -24.96 7.77
CA GLY A 416 -30.00 -23.78 8.34
C GLY A 416 -30.23 -22.53 7.51
N SER A 417 -29.31 -21.56 7.59
CA SER A 417 -29.34 -20.35 6.81
C SER A 417 -28.05 -20.16 6.02
N HIS A 418 -28.16 -19.61 4.82
CA HIS A 418 -27.08 -19.42 3.87
C HIS A 418 -26.93 -17.94 3.52
N ASP A 419 -25.70 -17.44 3.57
CA ASP A 419 -25.27 -16.15 2.98
C ASP A 419 -24.35 -16.49 1.81
N MET A 420 -24.94 -16.57 0.62
CA MET A 420 -24.24 -16.92 -0.62
C MET A 420 -23.81 -15.66 -1.34
N ARG A 421 -22.57 -15.63 -1.79
CA ARG A 421 -22.00 -14.55 -2.57
C ARG A 421 -21.34 -15.09 -3.83
N VAL A 422 -21.64 -14.47 -4.96
CA VAL A 422 -21.02 -14.77 -6.25
C VAL A 422 -20.37 -13.48 -6.74
N GLY A 423 -19.11 -13.53 -7.12
CA GLY A 423 -18.40 -12.34 -7.52
C GLY A 423 -17.58 -12.52 -8.79
N PHE A 424 -17.32 -11.38 -9.39
CA PHE A 424 -16.47 -11.20 -10.56
C PHE A 424 -15.51 -10.05 -10.27
N ASP A 425 -14.22 -10.28 -10.53
CA ASP A 425 -13.16 -9.30 -10.36
C ASP A 425 -12.38 -9.18 -11.69
N TRP A 426 -12.17 -7.95 -12.13
CA TRP A 426 -11.28 -7.66 -13.24
C TRP A 426 -10.42 -6.45 -12.91
N LYS A 427 -9.13 -6.54 -13.21
CA LYS A 427 -8.20 -5.42 -13.14
C LYS A 427 -7.10 -5.54 -14.19
N ARG A 428 -6.60 -4.39 -14.62
CA ARG A 428 -5.42 -4.28 -15.48
C ARG A 428 -4.46 -3.28 -14.85
N ASP A 429 -3.30 -3.76 -14.43
CA ASP A 429 -2.22 -2.89 -13.92
C ASP A 429 -1.26 -2.62 -15.07
N ARG A 430 -1.33 -1.41 -15.62
CA ARG A 430 -0.44 -0.95 -16.68
C ARG A 430 0.65 -0.07 -16.07
N ARG A 431 1.91 -0.44 -16.30
CA ARG A 431 3.09 0.31 -15.89
C ARG A 431 3.86 0.79 -17.09
N LEU A 432 4.00 2.11 -17.24
CA LEU A 432 4.94 2.76 -18.14
C LEU A 432 6.16 3.15 -17.32
N PHE A 433 7.33 2.69 -17.71
CA PHE A 433 8.54 2.91 -16.96
C PHE A 433 9.62 3.58 -17.83
N ALA A 434 9.58 4.89 -17.93
CA ALA A 434 10.64 5.65 -18.58
C ALA A 434 11.91 5.61 -17.72
N ARG A 435 13.04 5.27 -18.35
CA ARG A 435 14.38 5.26 -17.74
C ARG A 435 15.34 5.99 -18.66
N ASP A 436 16.16 6.85 -18.06
CA ASP A 436 17.22 7.57 -18.78
C ASP A 436 18.47 7.61 -17.90
N GLN A 437 19.52 6.92 -18.34
CA GLN A 437 20.78 6.87 -17.63
C GLN A 437 21.67 8.02 -18.09
N PRO A 438 22.04 8.96 -17.23
CA PRO A 438 22.89 10.09 -17.61
C PRO A 438 24.17 9.62 -18.32
N PHE A 439 24.44 10.25 -19.47
CA PHE A 439 25.58 9.92 -20.34
C PHE A 439 25.56 8.50 -20.92
N ASP A 440 24.53 7.66 -20.66
CA ASP A 440 24.43 6.25 -21.02
C ASP A 440 25.59 5.40 -20.53
N ILE A 441 26.30 5.85 -19.52
CA ILE A 441 27.50 5.22 -18.99
C ILE A 441 27.46 5.22 -17.46
N TRP A 442 27.93 4.13 -16.87
CA TRP A 442 28.16 4.01 -15.44
C TRP A 442 29.53 3.38 -15.19
N TYR A 443 30.40 4.09 -14.50
CA TYR A 443 31.70 3.59 -14.09
C TYR A 443 31.60 2.80 -12.78
N ARG A 444 32.24 1.62 -12.77
CA ARG A 444 32.36 0.79 -11.57
C ARG A 444 33.80 0.67 -11.19
N ASP A 445 34.10 1.11 -9.99
CA ASP A 445 35.41 0.94 -9.39
C ASP A 445 35.44 -0.33 -8.52
N ASN A 446 36.63 -0.76 -8.16
CA ASN A 446 36.88 -1.75 -7.12
C ASN A 446 38.12 -1.27 -6.34
N ASN A 447 37.90 -0.95 -5.04
CA ASN A 447 38.92 -0.34 -4.18
C ASN A 447 39.56 0.92 -4.82
N GLY A 448 38.73 1.82 -5.35
CA GLY A 448 39.14 3.08 -5.94
C GLY A 448 39.73 3.01 -7.36
N ALA A 449 39.91 1.82 -7.92
CA ALA A 449 40.42 1.64 -9.28
C ALA A 449 39.28 1.28 -10.25
N LEU A 450 39.25 1.91 -11.43
CA LEU A 450 38.25 1.57 -12.45
C LEU A 450 38.38 0.10 -12.87
N SER A 451 37.32 -0.67 -12.65
CA SER A 451 37.28 -2.10 -12.95
C SER A 451 36.32 -2.44 -14.09
N GLN A 452 35.20 -1.73 -14.22
CA GLN A 452 34.17 -2.01 -15.21
C GLN A 452 33.52 -0.72 -15.72
N VAL A 453 32.92 -0.81 -16.89
CA VAL A 453 32.07 0.23 -17.48
C VAL A 453 30.79 -0.42 -17.96
N ASP A 454 29.67 0.07 -17.46
CA ASP A 454 28.35 -0.32 -17.94
C ASP A 454 27.86 0.74 -18.96
N ILE A 455 27.32 0.29 -20.08
CA ILE A 455 26.78 1.12 -21.15
C ILE A 455 25.33 0.78 -21.32
N TYR A 456 24.49 1.81 -21.50
CA TYR A 456 23.04 1.71 -21.55
C TYR A 456 22.46 2.21 -22.88
N ASN A 457 21.28 1.70 -23.27
CA ASN A 457 20.53 2.11 -24.45
C ASN A 457 19.47 3.18 -24.14
N SER A 458 19.69 4.01 -23.13
CA SER A 458 18.69 4.97 -22.67
C SER A 458 18.56 6.21 -23.60
N PRO A 459 17.45 6.99 -23.54
CA PRO A 459 16.24 6.69 -22.77
C PRO A 459 15.39 5.57 -23.37
N VAL A 460 14.71 4.82 -22.47
CA VAL A 460 13.77 3.76 -22.87
C VAL A 460 12.41 3.95 -22.19
N PHE A 461 11.35 3.44 -22.84
CA PHE A 461 9.96 3.67 -22.40
C PHE A 461 9.16 2.36 -22.39
N PRO A 462 9.62 1.30 -21.70
CA PRO A 462 8.90 0.04 -21.67
C PRO A 462 7.51 0.20 -21.02
N THR A 463 6.56 -0.52 -21.58
CA THR A 463 5.20 -0.65 -21.04
C THR A 463 4.92 -2.11 -20.76
N ASN A 464 4.48 -2.41 -19.53
CA ASN A 464 4.06 -3.74 -19.11
C ASN A 464 2.63 -3.70 -18.61
N ASP A 465 1.91 -4.79 -18.78
CA ASP A 465 0.54 -4.97 -18.32
C ASP A 465 0.43 -6.24 -17.50
N VAL A 466 -0.20 -6.13 -16.34
CA VAL A 466 -0.71 -7.28 -15.59
C VAL A 466 -2.22 -7.28 -15.72
N VAL A 467 -2.78 -8.30 -16.34
CA VAL A 467 -4.23 -8.46 -16.47
C VAL A 467 -4.68 -9.59 -15.56
N TYR A 468 -5.68 -9.32 -14.77
CA TYR A 468 -6.24 -10.24 -13.80
C TYR A 468 -7.75 -10.31 -13.94
N THR A 469 -8.26 -11.53 -14.05
CA THR A 469 -9.70 -11.81 -14.10
C THR A 469 -10.01 -12.95 -13.13
N ALA A 470 -11.06 -12.83 -12.34
CA ALA A 470 -11.49 -13.91 -11.47
C ALA A 470 -13.01 -14.00 -11.35
N GLY A 471 -13.46 -15.22 -11.14
CA GLY A 471 -14.81 -15.54 -10.70
C GLY A 471 -14.75 -16.33 -9.40
N TRP A 472 -15.68 -16.06 -8.48
CA TRP A 472 -15.70 -16.76 -7.20
C TRP A 472 -17.11 -16.92 -6.65
N ILE A 473 -17.27 -17.94 -5.82
CA ILE A 473 -18.48 -18.19 -5.03
C ILE A 473 -18.08 -18.48 -3.59
N ASN A 474 -18.85 -17.97 -2.66
CA ASN A 474 -18.69 -18.22 -1.22
C ASN A 474 -20.05 -18.42 -0.57
N ASP A 475 -20.16 -19.38 0.33
CA ASP A 475 -21.34 -19.59 1.18
C ASP A 475 -20.94 -19.59 2.65
N THR A 476 -21.54 -18.71 3.42
CA THR A 476 -21.48 -18.74 4.88
C THR A 476 -22.74 -19.46 5.36
N TRP A 477 -22.61 -20.75 5.64
CA TRP A 477 -23.70 -21.65 5.99
C TRP A 477 -23.78 -21.85 7.51
N LYS A 478 -24.74 -21.18 8.14
CA LYS A 478 -25.09 -21.43 9.55
C LYS A 478 -25.90 -22.74 9.63
N LEU A 479 -25.20 -23.86 9.76
CA LEU A 479 -25.79 -25.21 9.77
C LEU A 479 -26.62 -25.44 11.03
N THR A 480 -26.15 -24.97 12.19
CA THR A 480 -26.84 -24.98 13.46
C THR A 480 -26.65 -23.66 14.19
N ASN A 481 -27.28 -23.47 15.34
CA ASN A 481 -27.04 -22.27 16.16
C ASN A 481 -25.60 -22.15 16.68
N ARG A 482 -24.84 -23.26 16.65
CA ARG A 482 -23.45 -23.32 17.16
C ARG A 482 -22.40 -23.54 16.08
N LEU A 483 -22.78 -24.00 14.88
CA LEU A 483 -21.83 -24.35 13.82
C LEU A 483 -22.12 -23.55 12.56
N THR A 484 -21.14 -22.78 12.15
CA THR A 484 -21.10 -22.09 10.85
C THR A 484 -19.99 -22.68 10.00
N LEU A 485 -20.29 -23.01 8.75
CA LEU A 485 -19.33 -23.43 7.72
C LEU A 485 -19.13 -22.30 6.73
N ASN A 486 -17.89 -22.06 6.34
CA ASN A 486 -17.53 -21.11 5.28
C ASN A 486 -16.93 -21.90 4.12
N LEU A 487 -17.65 -21.95 3.01
CA LEU A 487 -17.32 -22.75 1.84
C LEU A 487 -17.12 -21.82 0.66
N GLY A 488 -15.96 -21.87 0.02
CA GLY A 488 -15.69 -20.98 -1.09
C GLY A 488 -14.79 -21.61 -2.13
N VAL A 489 -14.90 -21.12 -3.35
CA VAL A 489 -14.01 -21.43 -4.45
C VAL A 489 -13.79 -20.19 -5.29
N ARG A 490 -12.56 -20.05 -5.76
CA ARG A 490 -12.13 -18.97 -6.64
C ARG A 490 -11.38 -19.54 -7.83
N PHE A 491 -11.74 -19.10 -9.01
CA PHE A 491 -10.99 -19.31 -10.26
C PHE A 491 -10.37 -17.99 -10.67
N GLU A 492 -9.08 -18.02 -11.03
CA GLU A 492 -8.27 -16.84 -11.37
C GLU A 492 -7.51 -17.07 -12.66
N ASP A 493 -7.58 -16.11 -13.57
CA ASP A 493 -6.77 -15.99 -14.78
C ASP A 493 -5.84 -14.78 -14.61
N TYR A 494 -4.55 -15.01 -14.74
CA TYR A 494 -3.51 -14.00 -14.55
C TYR A 494 -2.56 -14.01 -15.75
N LYS A 495 -2.35 -12.82 -16.33
CA LYS A 495 -1.45 -12.62 -17.46
C LYS A 495 -0.48 -11.50 -17.19
N ASP A 496 0.81 -11.81 -17.26
CA ASP A 496 1.90 -10.84 -17.29
C ASP A 496 2.38 -10.70 -18.73
N GLN A 497 2.31 -9.49 -19.28
CA GLN A 497 2.45 -9.26 -20.71
C GLN A 497 2.94 -7.83 -21.00
N TRP A 498 3.38 -7.62 -22.22
CA TRP A 498 3.52 -6.27 -22.77
C TRP A 498 2.64 -6.08 -24.02
N PRO A 499 2.16 -4.83 -24.25
CA PRO A 499 1.43 -4.48 -25.47
C PRO A 499 2.36 -4.31 -26.66
N ASP A 500 1.78 -4.05 -27.85
CA ASP A 500 2.55 -3.57 -28.99
C ASP A 500 3.33 -2.31 -28.62
N GLN A 501 4.63 -2.30 -28.92
CA GLN A 501 5.55 -1.21 -28.60
C GLN A 501 6.55 -0.97 -29.72
N GLU A 502 7.06 0.26 -29.79
CA GLU A 502 8.11 0.63 -30.70
C GLU A 502 9.35 1.05 -29.95
N VAL A 503 10.52 0.58 -30.39
CA VAL A 503 11.81 1.08 -29.95
C VAL A 503 12.21 2.20 -30.90
N THR A 504 12.25 3.42 -30.40
CA THR A 504 12.81 4.55 -31.13
C THR A 504 14.30 4.64 -30.80
N PRO A 505 15.19 4.52 -31.78
CA PRO A 505 16.60 4.64 -31.50
C PRO A 505 16.91 6.01 -30.98
N ASN A 506 17.63 6.07 -29.88
CA ASN A 506 18.27 7.31 -29.50
C ASN A 506 19.52 7.45 -30.35
N GLY A 507 19.64 8.54 -31.07
CA GLY A 507 20.87 8.91 -31.76
C GLY A 507 21.94 9.23 -30.71
N GLN A 508 22.62 8.20 -30.23
CA GLN A 508 23.66 8.31 -29.22
C GLN A 508 24.98 8.80 -29.86
N PRO A 509 25.32 10.12 -29.78
CA PRO A 509 26.56 10.60 -30.36
C PRO A 509 27.81 10.01 -29.68
N ALA A 510 27.70 9.67 -28.39
CA ALA A 510 28.82 9.12 -27.61
C ALA A 510 29.25 7.72 -28.05
N LEU A 511 28.37 6.99 -28.74
CA LEU A 511 28.61 5.64 -29.23
C LEU A 511 28.58 5.55 -30.76
N ALA A 512 28.47 6.69 -31.43
CA ALA A 512 28.56 6.77 -32.89
C ALA A 512 29.93 6.23 -33.36
N GLY A 513 29.88 5.12 -34.09
CA GLY A 513 31.09 4.43 -34.56
C GLY A 513 31.44 3.15 -33.75
N TRP A 514 30.70 2.81 -32.73
CA TRP A 514 30.86 1.56 -32.03
C TRP A 514 30.06 0.45 -32.70
N ASN A 515 30.76 -0.47 -33.38
CA ASN A 515 30.16 -1.55 -34.17
C ASN A 515 30.06 -2.87 -33.40
N ASP A 516 29.91 -2.85 -32.07
CA ASP A 516 29.65 -4.09 -31.33
C ASP A 516 28.27 -4.65 -31.70
N PRO A 517 28.18 -5.85 -32.33
CA PRO A 517 26.90 -6.40 -32.76
C PRO A 517 25.89 -6.60 -31.62
N ARG A 518 26.38 -6.77 -30.39
CA ARG A 518 25.56 -6.91 -29.19
C ARG A 518 24.87 -5.60 -28.84
N TRP A 519 25.54 -4.46 -29.11
CA TRP A 519 25.01 -3.14 -28.88
C TRP A 519 23.97 -2.74 -29.94
N VAL A 520 24.26 -3.06 -31.20
CA VAL A 520 23.36 -2.74 -32.32
C VAL A 520 21.94 -3.27 -32.09
N GLN A 521 21.77 -4.44 -31.51
CA GLN A 521 20.45 -4.98 -31.21
C GLN A 521 19.62 -4.16 -30.22
N PHE A 522 20.26 -3.42 -29.30
CA PHE A 522 19.58 -2.57 -28.31
C PHE A 522 19.20 -1.20 -28.88
N ILE A 523 19.95 -0.68 -29.82
CA ILE A 523 19.75 0.67 -30.39
C ILE A 523 19.03 0.66 -31.75
N SER A 524 18.78 -0.48 -32.35
CA SER A 524 18.08 -0.57 -33.64
C SER A 524 16.59 -0.31 -33.49
N PRO A 525 15.98 0.46 -34.44
CA PRO A 525 14.53 0.58 -34.49
C PRO A 525 13.89 -0.79 -34.63
N LYS A 526 12.90 -1.06 -33.83
CA LYS A 526 12.12 -2.29 -33.94
C LYS A 526 10.70 -2.10 -33.43
N SER A 527 9.76 -2.78 -34.06
CA SER A 527 8.43 -2.99 -33.51
C SER A 527 8.43 -4.28 -32.71
N VAL A 528 7.86 -4.22 -31.52
CA VAL A 528 7.71 -5.34 -30.60
C VAL A 528 6.23 -5.65 -30.50
N SER A 529 5.82 -6.82 -30.93
CA SER A 529 4.43 -7.25 -30.85
C SER A 529 4.01 -7.58 -29.44
N ALA A 530 2.75 -7.36 -29.11
CA ALA A 530 2.15 -7.75 -27.85
C ALA A 530 2.43 -9.23 -27.55
N THR A 531 2.91 -9.50 -26.35
CA THR A 531 3.29 -10.86 -25.95
C THR A 531 2.93 -11.12 -24.50
N THR A 532 2.32 -12.27 -24.22
CA THR A 532 2.13 -12.78 -22.86
C THR A 532 3.37 -13.56 -22.45
N VAL A 533 4.05 -13.10 -21.41
CA VAL A 533 5.28 -13.70 -20.89
C VAL A 533 4.97 -14.79 -19.89
N ALA A 534 3.96 -14.55 -19.06
CA ALA A 534 3.46 -15.55 -18.13
C ALA A 534 1.94 -15.56 -18.13
N HIS A 535 1.38 -16.76 -18.15
CA HIS A 535 -0.05 -17.00 -18.03
C HIS A 535 -0.29 -18.08 -16.99
N THR A 536 -1.21 -17.83 -16.09
CA THR A 536 -1.48 -18.75 -14.99
C THR A 536 -2.97 -18.77 -14.66
N ASP A 537 -3.54 -19.97 -14.73
CA ASP A 537 -4.87 -20.27 -14.21
C ASP A 537 -4.77 -20.95 -12.86
N THR A 538 -5.65 -20.58 -11.95
CA THR A 538 -5.64 -21.16 -10.61
C THR A 538 -7.07 -21.40 -10.11
N PHE A 539 -7.27 -22.58 -9.55
CA PHE A 539 -8.46 -22.95 -8.82
C PHE A 539 -8.13 -23.00 -7.34
N SER A 540 -8.78 -22.16 -6.54
CA SER A 540 -8.47 -21.94 -5.13
C SER A 540 -9.65 -22.27 -4.24
N PRO A 541 -9.77 -23.52 -3.72
CA PRO A 541 -10.78 -23.90 -2.76
C PRO A 541 -10.46 -23.34 -1.37
N LYS A 542 -11.49 -22.95 -0.63
CA LYS A 542 -11.41 -22.43 0.74
C LYS A 542 -12.52 -23.03 1.58
N ILE A 543 -12.15 -23.68 2.68
CA ILE A 543 -13.08 -24.34 3.60
C ILE A 543 -12.74 -23.91 5.01
N GLY A 544 -13.72 -23.44 5.75
CA GLY A 544 -13.55 -23.04 7.13
C GLY A 544 -14.77 -23.33 7.98
N PHE A 545 -14.60 -23.27 9.29
CA PHE A 545 -15.68 -23.40 10.25
C PHE A 545 -15.47 -22.49 11.46
N ALA A 546 -16.57 -22.12 12.08
CA ALA A 546 -16.63 -21.51 13.41
C ALA A 546 -17.62 -22.31 14.26
N TYR A 547 -17.16 -22.79 15.42
CA TYR A 547 -17.95 -23.59 16.34
C TYR A 547 -18.01 -22.95 17.72
N ASP A 548 -19.20 -22.54 18.14
CA ASP A 548 -19.47 -22.08 19.50
C ASP A 548 -19.50 -23.24 20.47
N LEU A 549 -18.40 -23.41 21.21
CA LEU A 549 -18.21 -24.55 22.13
C LEU A 549 -19.17 -24.51 23.32
N THR A 550 -19.39 -23.33 23.88
CA THR A 550 -20.19 -23.12 25.09
C THR A 550 -21.68 -22.86 24.79
N GLY A 551 -22.00 -22.40 23.59
CA GLY A 551 -23.35 -22.05 23.15
C GLY A 551 -23.85 -20.69 23.62
N ASP A 552 -22.96 -19.89 24.22
CA ASP A 552 -23.21 -18.51 24.66
C ASP A 552 -22.37 -17.46 23.93
N ASN A 553 -21.72 -17.85 22.83
CA ASN A 553 -20.84 -17.05 21.99
C ASN A 553 -19.59 -16.51 22.73
N ARG A 554 -19.18 -17.14 23.83
CA ARG A 554 -17.98 -16.71 24.60
C ARG A 554 -16.74 -17.49 24.21
N THR A 555 -16.89 -18.75 23.81
CA THR A 555 -15.76 -19.60 23.42
C THR A 555 -16.03 -20.18 22.04
N VAL A 556 -15.29 -19.72 21.03
CA VAL A 556 -15.45 -20.14 19.64
C VAL A 556 -14.17 -20.77 19.13
N ILE A 557 -14.28 -21.98 18.59
CA ILE A 557 -13.20 -22.66 17.89
C ILE A 557 -13.35 -22.39 16.41
N LYS A 558 -12.29 -21.89 15.77
CA LYS A 558 -12.24 -21.61 14.33
C LYS A 558 -11.17 -22.46 13.67
N GLY A 559 -11.46 -22.96 12.46
CA GLY A 559 -10.52 -23.70 11.64
C GLY A 559 -10.65 -23.34 10.17
N PHE A 560 -9.55 -23.46 9.46
CA PHE A 560 -9.48 -23.10 8.04
C PHE A 560 -8.46 -23.97 7.31
N ILE A 561 -8.83 -24.37 6.10
CA ILE A 561 -7.94 -24.92 5.10
C ILE A 561 -8.28 -24.31 3.75
N GLY A 562 -7.28 -23.89 2.99
CA GLY A 562 -7.51 -23.29 1.68
C GLY A 562 -6.24 -23.07 0.90
N GLN A 563 -6.42 -22.85 -0.37
CA GLN A 563 -5.36 -22.46 -1.29
C GLN A 563 -5.55 -21.01 -1.68
N SER A 564 -4.46 -20.26 -1.68
CA SER A 564 -4.36 -18.97 -2.32
C SER A 564 -3.11 -18.96 -3.17
N ARG A 565 -3.19 -18.41 -4.35
CA ARG A 565 -2.03 -18.23 -5.20
C ARG A 565 -1.66 -16.76 -5.22
N TRP A 566 -0.38 -16.52 -5.10
CA TRP A 566 0.18 -15.20 -5.30
C TRP A 566 0.52 -15.00 -6.77
N ASN A 567 0.15 -13.86 -7.29
CA ASN A 567 0.53 -13.45 -8.63
C ASN A 567 1.94 -12.87 -8.59
N SER A 568 2.80 -13.25 -9.52
CA SER A 568 4.10 -12.62 -9.68
C SER A 568 3.90 -11.11 -9.91
N ALA A 569 4.84 -10.31 -9.45
CA ALA A 569 4.91 -8.91 -9.86
C ALA A 569 5.16 -8.81 -11.37
N ASP A 570 4.97 -7.62 -11.95
CA ASP A 570 5.31 -7.32 -13.36
C ASP A 570 6.83 -7.44 -13.66
N THR A 571 7.59 -7.97 -12.73
CA THR A 571 9.06 -8.11 -12.81
C THR A 571 9.48 -9.04 -13.93
N LEU A 572 8.69 -10.05 -14.26
CA LEU A 572 9.03 -10.96 -15.35
C LEU A 572 8.87 -10.25 -16.70
N ALA A 573 7.72 -9.60 -16.93
CA ALA A 573 7.53 -8.81 -18.15
C ALA A 573 8.51 -7.62 -18.21
N ASP A 574 8.83 -6.97 -17.09
CA ASP A 574 9.82 -5.88 -17.07
C ASP A 574 11.23 -6.39 -17.42
N GLY A 575 11.61 -7.57 -16.92
CA GLY A 575 12.92 -8.17 -17.18
C GLY A 575 13.11 -8.69 -18.60
N GLU A 576 12.05 -9.23 -19.19
CA GLU A 576 12.07 -9.82 -20.52
C GLU A 576 11.63 -8.84 -21.64
N ASN A 577 11.15 -7.63 -21.27
CA ASN A 577 10.63 -6.67 -22.24
C ASN A 577 11.74 -6.18 -23.19
N PRO A 578 11.61 -6.42 -24.51
CA PRO A 578 12.65 -6.05 -25.48
C PRO A 578 12.85 -4.55 -25.65
N VAL A 579 11.93 -3.71 -25.11
CA VAL A 579 12.04 -2.24 -25.07
C VAL A 579 12.73 -1.78 -23.76
N GLY A 580 13.04 -2.72 -22.87
CA GLY A 580 13.63 -2.43 -21.57
C GLY A 580 15.03 -1.81 -21.65
N LEU A 581 15.52 -1.36 -20.50
CA LEU A 581 16.87 -0.82 -20.36
C LEU A 581 17.90 -1.93 -20.56
N GLY A 582 18.52 -1.96 -21.73
CA GLY A 582 19.64 -2.87 -22.02
C GLY A 582 20.93 -2.35 -21.40
N GLN A 583 21.77 -3.26 -20.95
CA GLN A 583 23.07 -2.97 -20.36
C GLN A 583 24.13 -3.91 -20.95
N LEU A 584 25.24 -3.34 -21.40
CA LEU A 584 26.45 -4.08 -21.72
C LEU A 584 27.55 -3.69 -20.74
N ARG A 585 28.21 -4.71 -20.17
CA ARG A 585 29.29 -4.54 -19.22
C ARG A 585 30.61 -4.90 -19.84
N TYR A 586 31.58 -4.04 -19.70
CA TYR A 586 32.97 -4.22 -20.16
C TYR A 586 33.91 -4.17 -18.98
N ALA A 587 34.75 -5.19 -18.86
CA ALA A 587 35.84 -5.19 -17.88
C ALA A 587 36.95 -4.22 -18.35
N PHE A 588 37.45 -3.40 -17.43
CA PHE A 588 38.62 -2.59 -17.69
C PHE A 588 39.88 -3.44 -17.57
N VAL A 589 40.65 -3.51 -18.65
CA VAL A 589 41.96 -4.19 -18.66
C VAL A 589 43.02 -3.10 -18.76
N SER A 590 43.93 -3.05 -17.77
CA SER A 590 45.05 -2.12 -17.81
C SER A 590 45.94 -2.41 -19.01
N CYS A 591 46.31 -1.36 -19.76
CA CYS A 591 47.33 -1.50 -20.80
C CYS A 591 48.68 -1.77 -20.14
N PRO A 592 49.50 -2.71 -20.67
CA PRO A 592 50.88 -2.87 -20.23
C PRO A 592 51.65 -1.55 -20.39
N ALA A 593 52.48 -1.23 -19.42
CA ALA A 593 53.29 -0.03 -19.42
C ALA A 593 54.12 0.05 -20.72
N GLY A 594 53.87 1.08 -21.57
CA GLY A 594 54.57 1.29 -22.82
C GLY A 594 53.71 1.42 -24.08
N GLN A 595 52.43 1.06 -24.07
CA GLN A 595 51.55 1.24 -25.21
C GLN A 595 50.65 2.48 -25.01
N ARG A 596 50.97 3.55 -25.68
CA ARG A 596 50.28 4.87 -25.57
C ARG A 596 49.00 5.01 -26.38
N SER A 597 48.45 3.99 -26.99
CA SER A 597 47.23 4.11 -27.78
C SER A 597 46.36 2.86 -27.71
N GLY A 598 45.15 3.06 -27.22
CA GLY A 598 44.06 2.07 -27.27
C GLY A 598 43.76 1.40 -25.94
N ARG A 599 42.84 2.02 -25.18
CA ARG A 599 42.16 1.34 -24.06
C ARG A 599 41.39 0.16 -24.65
N LYS A 600 41.76 -1.06 -24.34
CA LYS A 600 41.03 -2.25 -24.76
C LYS A 600 40.07 -2.66 -23.63
N PHE A 601 38.80 -2.71 -23.94
CA PHE A 601 37.82 -3.37 -23.09
C PHE A 601 37.69 -4.83 -23.49
N ARG A 602 37.66 -5.75 -22.52
CA ARG A 602 37.28 -7.15 -22.75
C ARG A 602 35.81 -7.33 -22.40
N THR A 603 35.15 -8.08 -23.22
CA THR A 603 33.73 -8.46 -23.10
C THR A 603 33.54 -9.65 -22.19
#